data_4620c60ef65acd2d5c88b9fd62550fdd
#
_entry.id   4620c60ef65acd2d5c88b9fd62550fdd
#
_cell.length_a   1.000
_cell.length_b   1.000
_cell.length_c   1.000
_cell.angle_alpha   90.00
_cell.angle_beta   90.00
_cell.angle_gamma   90.00
#
_symmetry.space_group_name_H-M   'P 1'
#
loop_
_entity.id
_entity.type
_entity.pdbx_description
1 polymer ?
#
loop_
_entity_poly.entity_id
_entity_poly.type
_entity_poly.pdbx_seq_one_letter_code
_entity_poly.pdbx_strand_id
1 'polypeptide(L)'
;MDENKLKALDTVIAQIEKQCGKGSIMRLGQNAGDTTIEVLPTGCLSLDLAIGVGGLPRGRIVEIYGPESSGKTTVALHCIAETQKAGGIAAFIDAEHALDPVYAKNLGVNLDELYVSQPDDGEQALDITASLVNSKAVDIIVVDSVAALTPRAEIEGDMGDSHVGLQARLMSQALRKLTAITAKSKTCIIFINQLREKVGVMFGNPEVTAGGKALKFYASVRIDIRKSDALKDADGVYGNHTKAKIVKNKVAPPFRTAEFDMIFGKGISKGSCLVDLGLQYELVEKSGAWFSYNGEKIAQGREKAVKYFEENLEVAEELKNKILACFYKKDQD
;
A
#
# COMPACT_ATOMS: atom_id res chain seq x y z
N MET A 1 22.28 6.30 38.16
CA MET A 1 22.27 4.97 37.49
C MET A 1 23.49 4.22 38.00
N ASP A 2 23.37 2.93 38.34
CA ASP A 2 24.43 2.14 38.95
C ASP A 2 25.57 1.89 37.94
N GLU A 3 26.74 2.47 38.17
CA GLU A 3 27.93 2.35 37.29
C GLU A 3 28.38 0.91 37.05
N ASN A 4 28.23 0.04 38.08
CA ASN A 4 28.60 -1.37 37.95
C ASN A 4 27.66 -2.12 36.99
N LYS A 5 26.39 -1.77 36.97
CA LYS A 5 25.42 -2.35 36.00
C LYS A 5 25.71 -1.89 34.58
N LEU A 6 26.10 -0.64 34.39
CA LEU A 6 26.48 -0.13 33.05
C LEU A 6 27.74 -0.82 32.53
N LYS A 7 28.81 -0.97 33.33
CA LYS A 7 30.02 -1.71 32.92
C LYS A 7 29.75 -3.17 32.57
N ALA A 8 28.92 -3.86 33.37
CA ALA A 8 28.52 -5.22 33.08
C ALA A 8 27.73 -5.32 31.76
N LEU A 9 26.83 -4.37 31.50
CA LEU A 9 26.06 -4.32 30.24
C LEU A 9 26.96 -4.04 29.02
N ASP A 10 27.91 -3.11 29.13
CA ASP A 10 28.85 -2.81 28.03
C ASP A 10 29.72 -4.02 27.68
N THR A 11 30.13 -4.81 28.68
CA THR A 11 30.87 -6.06 28.47
C THR A 11 30.02 -7.08 27.70
N VAL A 12 28.76 -7.25 28.07
CA VAL A 12 27.82 -8.16 27.37
C VAL A 12 27.52 -7.69 25.95
N ILE A 13 27.34 -6.38 25.75
CA ILE A 13 27.13 -5.79 24.41
C ILE A 13 28.34 -6.10 23.50
N ALA A 14 29.56 -5.90 24.00
CA ALA A 14 30.78 -6.22 23.25
C ALA A 14 30.87 -7.71 22.88
N GLN A 15 30.45 -8.63 23.76
CA GLN A 15 30.38 -10.06 23.47
C GLN A 15 29.32 -10.37 22.41
N ILE A 16 28.14 -9.78 22.49
CA ILE A 16 27.06 -9.94 21.50
C ILE A 16 27.55 -9.46 20.13
N GLU A 17 28.16 -8.30 20.05
CA GLU A 17 28.68 -7.75 18.79
C GLU A 17 29.79 -8.61 18.20
N LYS A 18 30.62 -9.22 19.03
CA LYS A 18 31.66 -10.17 18.59
C LYS A 18 31.07 -11.47 18.02
N GLN A 19 29.98 -11.96 18.60
CA GLN A 19 29.33 -13.19 18.18
C GLN A 19 28.35 -13.01 17.01
N CYS A 20 27.59 -11.92 17.03
CA CYS A 20 26.46 -11.69 16.09
C CYS A 20 26.75 -10.60 15.05
N GLY A 21 27.91 -9.91 15.15
CA GLY A 21 28.29 -8.81 14.26
C GLY A 21 28.00 -7.43 14.87
N LYS A 22 28.75 -6.41 14.43
CA LYS A 22 28.53 -5.01 14.86
C LYS A 22 27.11 -4.55 14.54
N GLY A 23 26.47 -3.88 15.49
CA GLY A 23 25.11 -3.35 15.34
C GLY A 23 24.02 -4.40 15.60
N SER A 24 24.35 -5.59 16.09
CA SER A 24 23.37 -6.60 16.52
C SER A 24 22.55 -6.18 17.73
N ILE A 25 23.08 -5.23 18.52
CA ILE A 25 22.41 -4.55 19.62
C ILE A 25 22.74 -3.06 19.58
N MET A 26 21.77 -2.20 19.81
CA MET A 26 21.95 -0.75 19.82
C MET A 26 21.03 -0.08 20.84
N ARG A 27 21.42 1.08 21.33
CA ARG A 27 20.52 1.95 22.09
C ARG A 27 19.67 2.75 21.12
N LEU A 28 18.35 2.68 21.24
CA LEU A 28 17.43 3.33 20.31
C LEU A 28 17.69 4.83 20.15
N GLY A 29 18.05 5.52 21.23
CA GLY A 29 18.36 6.97 21.22
C GLY A 29 19.71 7.35 20.62
N GLN A 30 20.66 6.42 20.42
CA GLN A 30 21.97 6.72 19.82
C GLN A 30 21.91 6.90 18.29
N ASN A 31 20.89 6.32 17.64
CA ASN A 31 20.65 6.45 16.21
C ASN A 31 19.39 7.30 15.92
N ALA A 32 18.99 8.17 16.85
CA ALA A 32 17.81 9.03 16.70
C ALA A 32 17.91 10.08 15.57
N GLY A 33 19.05 10.15 14.87
CA GLY A 33 19.22 11.04 13.71
C GLY A 33 18.53 10.57 12.42
N ASP A 34 18.09 9.31 12.36
CA ASP A 34 17.56 8.72 11.12
C ASP A 34 16.27 7.94 11.37
N THR A 35 15.33 8.56 12.10
CA THR A 35 14.00 7.97 12.35
C THR A 35 13.02 8.18 11.20
N THR A 36 13.44 8.85 10.13
CA THR A 36 12.59 9.09 8.95
C THR A 36 12.36 7.78 8.23
N ILE A 37 11.09 7.35 8.18
CA ILE A 37 10.70 6.14 7.45
C ILE A 37 10.72 6.48 5.96
N GLU A 38 11.60 5.80 5.20
CA GLU A 38 11.57 5.89 3.74
C GLU A 38 10.26 5.31 3.22
N VAL A 39 9.63 6.00 2.27
CA VAL A 39 8.32 5.62 1.73
C VAL A 39 8.31 5.59 0.21
N LEU A 40 7.34 4.86 -0.35
CA LEU A 40 6.97 4.87 -1.75
C LEU A 40 5.59 5.53 -1.87
N PRO A 41 5.43 6.58 -2.70
CA PRO A 41 4.14 7.21 -2.92
C PRO A 41 3.14 6.23 -3.53
N THR A 42 1.86 6.33 -3.12
CA THR A 42 0.81 5.49 -3.69
C THR A 42 0.23 6.06 -4.99
N GLY A 43 0.55 7.31 -5.32
CA GLY A 43 -0.09 8.04 -6.41
C GLY A 43 -1.45 8.65 -6.04
N CYS A 44 -1.88 8.44 -4.79
CA CYS A 44 -3.10 8.98 -4.21
C CYS A 44 -2.76 9.78 -2.95
N LEU A 45 -2.79 11.12 -3.04
CA LEU A 45 -2.38 11.99 -1.92
C LEU A 45 -3.21 11.73 -0.66
N SER A 46 -4.52 11.52 -0.77
CA SER A 46 -5.38 11.22 0.38
C SER A 46 -4.97 9.91 1.07
N LEU A 47 -4.56 8.89 0.31
CA LEU A 47 -4.08 7.62 0.85
C LEU A 47 -2.71 7.77 1.51
N ASP A 48 -1.80 8.52 0.90
CA ASP A 48 -0.47 8.81 1.47
C ASP A 48 -0.59 9.52 2.84
N LEU A 49 -1.50 10.49 2.95
CA LEU A 49 -1.80 11.17 4.20
C LEU A 49 -2.49 10.26 5.23
N ALA A 50 -3.40 9.37 4.79
CA ALA A 50 -4.06 8.43 5.68
C ALA A 50 -3.09 7.39 6.26
N ILE A 51 -2.09 6.96 5.49
CA ILE A 51 -0.99 6.10 5.98
C ILE A 51 -0.16 6.85 7.04
N GLY A 52 -0.06 8.17 6.97
CA GLY A 52 0.51 9.02 8.00
C GLY A 52 2.00 9.30 7.89
N VAL A 53 2.70 8.60 7.02
CA VAL A 53 4.15 8.80 6.75
C VAL A 53 4.44 9.25 5.32
N GLY A 54 3.38 9.57 4.54
CA GLY A 54 3.51 10.09 3.18
C GLY A 54 3.61 9.04 2.09
N GLY A 55 3.29 7.78 2.39
CA GLY A 55 3.31 6.67 1.42
C GLY A 55 3.47 5.30 2.07
N LEU A 56 3.69 4.28 1.24
CA LEU A 56 3.93 2.92 1.71
C LEU A 56 5.34 2.79 2.32
N PRO A 57 5.48 2.24 3.52
CA PRO A 57 6.79 2.15 4.19
C PRO A 57 7.70 1.14 3.47
N ARG A 58 8.93 1.57 3.14
CA ARG A 58 9.96 0.68 2.59
C ARG A 58 10.41 -0.33 3.63
N GLY A 59 10.80 -1.51 3.18
CA GLY A 59 11.24 -2.58 4.06
C GLY A 59 10.10 -3.24 4.84
N ARG A 60 8.86 -3.11 4.39
CA ARG A 60 7.67 -3.58 5.08
C ARG A 60 6.73 -4.36 4.17
N ILE A 61 5.93 -5.21 4.80
CA ILE A 61 4.82 -5.92 4.16
C ILE A 61 3.55 -5.11 4.37
N VAL A 62 2.83 -4.90 3.27
CA VAL A 62 1.53 -4.21 3.21
C VAL A 62 0.49 -5.19 2.69
N GLU A 63 -0.70 -5.19 3.28
CA GLU A 63 -1.86 -5.92 2.76
C GLU A 63 -2.90 -4.92 2.27
N ILE A 64 -3.30 -5.06 1.00
CA ILE A 64 -4.43 -4.35 0.40
C ILE A 64 -5.53 -5.36 0.17
N TYR A 65 -6.69 -5.17 0.80
CA TYR A 65 -7.79 -6.11 0.67
C TYR A 65 -9.14 -5.40 0.55
N GLY A 66 -10.14 -6.13 0.11
CA GLY A 66 -11.50 -5.62 -0.07
C GLY A 66 -12.34 -6.53 -0.94
N PRO A 67 -13.60 -6.18 -1.18
CA PRO A 67 -14.49 -6.89 -2.08
C PRO A 67 -13.94 -6.98 -3.51
N GLU A 68 -14.51 -7.83 -4.31
CA GLU A 68 -14.22 -7.88 -5.74
C GLU A 68 -14.51 -6.53 -6.42
N SER A 69 -13.71 -6.20 -7.43
CA SER A 69 -13.84 -4.95 -8.20
C SER A 69 -13.81 -3.67 -7.34
N SER A 70 -13.18 -3.70 -6.14
CA SER A 70 -13.02 -2.52 -5.29
C SER A 70 -11.83 -1.63 -5.67
N GLY A 71 -10.99 -2.04 -6.64
CA GLY A 71 -9.83 -1.28 -7.11
C GLY A 71 -8.50 -1.61 -6.43
N LYS A 72 -8.38 -2.78 -5.80
CA LYS A 72 -7.14 -3.23 -5.11
C LYS A 72 -5.93 -3.25 -6.06
N THR A 73 -6.06 -3.93 -7.19
CA THR A 73 -5.02 -4.02 -8.23
C THR A 73 -4.72 -2.65 -8.83
N THR A 74 -5.73 -1.80 -9.02
CA THR A 74 -5.55 -0.42 -9.50
C THR A 74 -4.65 0.38 -8.56
N VAL A 75 -4.91 0.34 -7.26
CA VAL A 75 -4.06 1.04 -6.26
C VAL A 75 -2.64 0.49 -6.29
N ALA A 76 -2.47 -0.84 -6.36
CA ALA A 76 -1.13 -1.45 -6.42
C ALA A 76 -0.37 -1.06 -7.70
N LEU A 77 -1.04 -1.01 -8.86
CA LEU A 77 -0.44 -0.56 -10.12
C LEU A 77 -0.04 0.92 -10.08
N HIS A 78 -0.82 1.79 -9.43
CA HIS A 78 -0.41 3.17 -9.18
C HIS A 78 0.86 3.26 -8.32
N CYS A 79 0.98 2.42 -7.27
CA CYS A 79 2.21 2.36 -6.47
C CYS A 79 3.42 1.93 -7.32
N ILE A 80 3.24 0.98 -8.24
CA ILE A 80 4.28 0.59 -9.21
C ILE A 80 4.66 1.78 -10.10
N ALA A 81 3.68 2.44 -10.71
CA ALA A 81 3.91 3.56 -11.60
C ALA A 81 4.67 4.71 -10.92
N GLU A 82 4.29 5.06 -9.68
CA GLU A 82 4.99 6.09 -8.91
C GLU A 82 6.40 5.65 -8.50
N THR A 83 6.60 4.37 -8.18
CA THR A 83 7.94 3.82 -7.89
C THR A 83 8.84 3.91 -9.12
N GLN A 84 8.36 3.51 -10.30
CA GLN A 84 9.12 3.61 -11.55
C GLN A 84 9.44 5.07 -11.93
N LYS A 85 8.50 6.01 -11.75
CA LYS A 85 8.73 7.45 -11.96
C LYS A 85 9.84 8.00 -11.06
N ALA A 86 10.00 7.45 -9.86
CA ALA A 86 11.09 7.80 -8.95
C ALA A 86 12.41 7.08 -9.28
N GLY A 87 12.49 6.33 -10.38
CA GLY A 87 13.65 5.55 -10.79
C GLY A 87 13.82 4.21 -10.07
N GLY A 88 12.78 3.76 -9.34
CA GLY A 88 12.79 2.48 -8.64
C GLY A 88 12.38 1.31 -9.54
N ILE A 89 12.76 0.11 -9.11
CA ILE A 89 12.49 -1.16 -9.81
C ILE A 89 11.27 -1.84 -9.19
N ALA A 90 10.34 -2.27 -10.06
CA ALA A 90 9.08 -2.90 -9.67
C ALA A 90 8.95 -4.32 -10.23
N ALA A 91 8.33 -5.21 -9.43
CA ALA A 91 7.95 -6.54 -9.87
C ALA A 91 6.48 -6.84 -9.54
N PHE A 92 5.85 -7.65 -10.38
CA PHE A 92 4.47 -8.07 -10.25
C PHE A 92 4.39 -9.60 -10.35
N ILE A 93 3.91 -10.24 -9.29
CA ILE A 93 3.67 -11.68 -9.24
C ILE A 93 2.19 -11.90 -9.49
N ASP A 94 1.87 -12.26 -10.73
CA ASP A 94 0.51 -12.43 -11.25
C ASP A 94 0.04 -13.88 -11.05
N ALA A 95 -0.36 -14.20 -9.83
CA ALA A 95 -0.86 -15.53 -9.49
C ALA A 95 -2.31 -15.76 -9.98
N GLU A 96 -3.05 -14.72 -10.34
CA GLU A 96 -4.39 -14.81 -10.95
C GLU A 96 -4.33 -14.93 -12.48
N HIS A 97 -3.17 -14.69 -13.11
CA HIS A 97 -2.99 -14.62 -14.57
C HIS A 97 -3.95 -13.62 -15.25
N ALA A 98 -4.17 -12.48 -14.58
CA ALA A 98 -5.21 -11.51 -14.95
C ALA A 98 -4.68 -10.08 -15.16
N LEU A 99 -3.35 -9.88 -15.19
CA LEU A 99 -2.77 -8.56 -15.42
C LEU A 99 -3.05 -8.11 -16.86
N ASP A 100 -3.79 -7.00 -16.98
CA ASP A 100 -4.02 -6.33 -18.26
C ASP A 100 -2.91 -5.29 -18.54
N PRO A 101 -2.04 -5.53 -19.55
CA PRO A 101 -0.96 -4.60 -19.88
C PRO A 101 -1.47 -3.24 -20.39
N VAL A 102 -2.60 -3.22 -21.10
CA VAL A 102 -3.18 -1.97 -21.62
C VAL A 102 -3.66 -1.11 -20.45
N TYR A 103 -4.34 -1.73 -19.51
CA TYR A 103 -4.80 -1.05 -18.30
C TYR A 103 -3.61 -0.55 -17.45
N ALA A 104 -2.60 -1.40 -17.22
CA ALA A 104 -1.40 -1.00 -16.48
C ALA A 104 -0.71 0.21 -17.12
N LYS A 105 -0.56 0.21 -18.45
CA LYS A 105 -0.01 1.35 -19.21
C LYS A 105 -0.84 2.62 -19.04
N ASN A 106 -2.17 2.52 -19.06
CA ASN A 106 -3.06 3.66 -18.86
C ASN A 106 -2.91 4.28 -17.45
N LEU A 107 -2.54 3.47 -16.45
CA LEU A 107 -2.25 3.93 -15.10
C LEU A 107 -0.85 4.54 -14.95
N GLY A 108 -0.05 4.52 -16.02
CA GLY A 108 1.29 5.10 -16.07
C GLY A 108 2.42 4.13 -15.75
N VAL A 109 2.15 2.82 -15.73
CA VAL A 109 3.19 1.79 -15.57
C VAL A 109 4.03 1.71 -16.85
N ASN A 110 5.34 1.77 -16.71
CA ASN A 110 6.27 1.46 -17.78
C ASN A 110 6.39 -0.06 -17.93
N LEU A 111 5.79 -0.62 -18.97
CA LEU A 111 5.73 -2.06 -19.19
C LEU A 111 7.10 -2.66 -19.50
N ASP A 112 7.98 -1.91 -20.15
CA ASP A 112 9.32 -2.36 -20.56
C ASP A 112 10.25 -2.53 -19.34
N GLU A 113 9.93 -1.89 -18.20
CA GLU A 113 10.68 -1.93 -16.95
C GLU A 113 9.96 -2.69 -15.85
N LEU A 114 8.80 -3.29 -16.13
CA LEU A 114 8.08 -4.09 -15.15
C LEU A 114 8.45 -5.57 -15.25
N TYR A 115 9.02 -6.11 -14.18
CA TYR A 115 9.28 -7.55 -14.08
C TYR A 115 7.99 -8.28 -13.69
N VAL A 116 7.49 -9.16 -14.56
CA VAL A 116 6.27 -9.94 -14.32
C VAL A 116 6.62 -11.42 -14.21
N SER A 117 6.04 -12.09 -13.22
CA SER A 117 6.10 -13.55 -13.08
C SER A 117 4.69 -14.10 -12.94
N GLN A 118 4.41 -15.20 -13.63
CA GLN A 118 3.15 -15.94 -13.57
C GLN A 118 3.44 -17.36 -13.05
N PRO A 119 3.47 -17.54 -11.73
CA PRO A 119 3.82 -18.83 -11.11
C PRO A 119 2.72 -19.86 -11.24
N ASP A 120 3.09 -21.14 -11.29
CA ASP A 120 2.15 -22.25 -11.39
C ASP A 120 1.53 -22.63 -10.03
N ASP A 121 2.24 -22.36 -8.94
CA ASP A 121 1.82 -22.69 -7.57
C ASP A 121 2.23 -21.61 -6.55
N GLY A 122 1.68 -21.69 -5.34
CA GLY A 122 1.92 -20.73 -4.27
C GLY A 122 3.34 -20.76 -3.72
N GLU A 123 3.98 -21.94 -3.69
CA GLU A 123 5.38 -22.11 -3.28
C GLU A 123 6.31 -21.39 -4.25
N GLN A 124 6.10 -21.57 -5.56
CA GLN A 124 6.88 -20.91 -6.61
C GLN A 124 6.72 -19.38 -6.54
N ALA A 125 5.48 -18.87 -6.38
CA ALA A 125 5.21 -17.45 -6.23
C ALA A 125 5.99 -16.83 -5.06
N LEU A 126 5.98 -17.49 -3.91
CA LEU A 126 6.62 -17.00 -2.69
C LEU A 126 8.14 -17.15 -2.72
N ASP A 127 8.68 -18.19 -3.36
CA ASP A 127 10.12 -18.38 -3.55
C ASP A 127 10.69 -17.36 -4.56
N ILE A 128 9.97 -17.05 -5.65
CA ILE A 128 10.33 -15.97 -6.57
C ILE A 128 10.32 -14.63 -5.83
N THR A 129 9.27 -14.34 -5.05
CA THR A 129 9.19 -13.14 -4.22
C THR A 129 10.38 -13.05 -3.28
N ALA A 130 10.73 -14.13 -2.57
CA ALA A 130 11.86 -14.15 -1.66
C ALA A 130 13.21 -13.93 -2.37
N SER A 131 13.38 -14.49 -3.57
CA SER A 131 14.58 -14.32 -4.39
C SER A 131 14.74 -12.86 -4.84
N LEU A 132 13.66 -12.22 -5.30
CA LEU A 132 13.66 -10.80 -5.67
C LEU A 132 14.00 -9.91 -4.47
N VAL A 133 13.42 -10.16 -3.31
CA VAL A 133 13.73 -9.42 -2.07
C VAL A 133 15.19 -9.59 -1.65
N ASN A 134 15.72 -10.82 -1.73
CA ASN A 134 17.12 -11.11 -1.38
C ASN A 134 18.12 -10.43 -2.31
N SER A 135 17.76 -10.15 -3.56
CA SER A 135 18.60 -9.42 -4.51
C SER A 135 18.89 -8.00 -4.06
N LYS A 136 18.01 -7.41 -3.23
CA LYS A 136 18.02 -6.00 -2.79
C LYS A 136 17.94 -4.98 -3.95
N ALA A 137 17.62 -5.43 -5.14
CA ALA A 137 17.53 -4.57 -6.33
C ALA A 137 16.11 -4.07 -6.58
N VAL A 138 15.09 -4.70 -5.99
CA VAL A 138 13.68 -4.38 -6.25
C VAL A 138 13.11 -3.54 -5.11
N ASP A 139 12.49 -2.41 -5.46
CA ASP A 139 11.92 -1.46 -4.51
C ASP A 139 10.51 -1.84 -4.07
N ILE A 140 9.71 -2.34 -5.02
CA ILE A 140 8.33 -2.76 -4.77
C ILE A 140 8.03 -4.09 -5.46
N ILE A 141 7.34 -4.98 -4.74
CA ILE A 141 6.82 -6.25 -5.28
C ILE A 141 5.34 -6.30 -4.96
N VAL A 142 4.51 -6.55 -5.97
CA VAL A 142 3.07 -6.81 -5.82
C VAL A 142 2.82 -8.29 -6.04
N VAL A 143 2.08 -8.92 -5.13
CA VAL A 143 1.59 -10.30 -5.26
C VAL A 143 0.07 -10.26 -5.39
N ASP A 144 -0.45 -10.56 -6.56
CA ASP A 144 -1.88 -10.53 -6.88
C ASP A 144 -2.36 -11.92 -7.32
N SER A 145 -3.14 -12.61 -6.51
CA SER A 145 -3.51 -12.31 -5.15
C SER A 145 -3.22 -13.49 -4.21
N VAL A 146 -3.24 -13.23 -2.89
CA VAL A 146 -3.09 -14.31 -1.87
C VAL A 146 -4.09 -15.42 -2.06
N ALA A 147 -5.32 -15.11 -2.52
CA ALA A 147 -6.37 -16.09 -2.76
C ALA A 147 -6.00 -17.11 -3.83
N ALA A 148 -5.14 -16.74 -4.79
CA ALA A 148 -4.68 -17.58 -5.89
C ALA A 148 -3.40 -18.36 -5.58
N LEU A 149 -2.76 -18.13 -4.42
CA LEU A 149 -1.58 -18.89 -4.00
C LEU A 149 -1.98 -20.30 -3.55
N THR A 150 -2.28 -21.15 -4.52
CA THR A 150 -2.65 -22.55 -4.27
C THR A 150 -1.40 -23.37 -3.98
N PRO A 151 -1.36 -24.11 -2.85
CA PRO A 151 -0.25 -25.01 -2.56
C PRO A 151 -0.08 -26.09 -3.63
N ARG A 152 1.16 -26.44 -3.96
CA ARG A 152 1.46 -27.48 -4.96
C ARG A 152 0.77 -28.81 -4.64
N ALA A 153 0.76 -29.22 -3.38
CA ALA A 153 0.10 -30.44 -2.94
C ALA A 153 -1.43 -30.43 -3.18
N GLU A 154 -2.05 -29.26 -3.27
CA GLU A 154 -3.46 -29.11 -3.62
C GLU A 154 -3.67 -29.23 -5.14
N ILE A 155 -2.71 -28.73 -5.94
CA ILE A 155 -2.76 -28.83 -7.41
C ILE A 155 -2.51 -30.26 -7.88
N GLU A 156 -1.60 -30.98 -7.22
CA GLU A 156 -1.24 -32.37 -7.55
C GLU A 156 -2.23 -33.40 -6.98
N GLY A 157 -3.12 -33.01 -6.07
CA GLY A 157 -4.13 -33.86 -5.46
C GLY A 157 -5.33 -34.12 -6.39
N ASP A 158 -6.13 -35.13 -6.04
CA ASP A 158 -7.36 -35.43 -6.79
C ASP A 158 -8.49 -34.42 -6.49
N MET A 159 -9.36 -34.24 -7.48
CA MET A 159 -10.55 -33.38 -7.30
C MET A 159 -11.45 -33.93 -6.20
N GLY A 160 -11.64 -33.14 -5.14
CA GLY A 160 -12.44 -33.52 -3.98
C GLY A 160 -11.64 -33.84 -2.73
N ASP A 161 -10.31 -33.90 -2.82
CA ASP A 161 -9.43 -34.04 -1.67
C ASP A 161 -9.54 -32.86 -0.71
N SER A 162 -9.44 -33.15 0.58
CA SER A 162 -9.51 -32.12 1.60
C SER A 162 -8.12 -31.57 1.93
N HIS A 163 -7.84 -30.35 1.49
CA HIS A 163 -6.56 -29.66 1.72
C HIS A 163 -6.65 -28.54 2.77
N VAL A 164 -7.46 -28.76 3.82
CA VAL A 164 -7.74 -27.76 4.86
C VAL A 164 -6.45 -27.23 5.48
N GLY A 165 -6.25 -25.91 5.37
CA GLY A 165 -5.19 -25.19 6.06
C GLY A 165 -3.81 -25.23 5.40
N LEU A 166 -3.61 -25.89 4.25
CA LEU A 166 -2.34 -25.90 3.54
C LEU A 166 -1.89 -24.51 3.14
N GLN A 167 -2.78 -23.71 2.52
CA GLN A 167 -2.50 -22.33 2.15
C GLN A 167 -2.12 -21.47 3.37
N ALA A 168 -2.79 -21.63 4.51
CA ALA A 168 -2.47 -20.90 5.73
C ALA A 168 -1.10 -21.28 6.31
N ARG A 169 -0.67 -22.54 6.19
CA ARG A 169 0.67 -23.01 6.57
C ARG A 169 1.73 -22.42 5.65
N LEU A 170 1.53 -22.48 4.33
CA LEU A 170 2.39 -21.90 3.31
C LEU A 170 2.61 -20.40 3.58
N MET A 171 1.55 -19.63 3.74
CA MET A 171 1.62 -18.22 4.08
C MET A 171 2.35 -17.95 5.40
N SER A 172 2.09 -18.74 6.45
CA SER A 172 2.79 -18.59 7.72
C SER A 172 4.29 -18.84 7.62
N GLN A 173 4.70 -19.83 6.83
CA GLN A 173 6.10 -20.14 6.60
C GLN A 173 6.79 -19.05 5.77
N ALA A 174 6.18 -18.63 4.67
CA ALA A 174 6.71 -17.61 3.79
C ALA A 174 6.85 -16.25 4.50
N LEU A 175 5.83 -15.81 5.22
CA LEU A 175 5.84 -14.52 5.90
C LEU A 175 6.91 -14.44 7.00
N ARG A 176 7.23 -15.53 7.67
CA ARG A 176 8.37 -15.59 8.62
C ARG A 176 9.70 -15.31 7.93
N LYS A 177 9.92 -15.90 6.75
CA LYS A 177 11.12 -15.67 5.94
C LYS A 177 11.13 -14.24 5.37
N LEU A 178 10.05 -13.86 4.70
CA LEU A 178 9.94 -12.58 4.01
C LEU A 178 10.10 -11.37 4.95
N THR A 179 9.52 -11.41 6.15
CA THR A 179 9.59 -10.25 7.08
C THR A 179 11.02 -9.85 7.40
N ALA A 180 11.89 -10.83 7.67
CA ALA A 180 13.29 -10.57 8.04
C ALA A 180 14.12 -10.04 6.86
N ILE A 181 13.94 -10.62 5.66
CA ILE A 181 14.70 -10.21 4.48
C ILE A 181 14.20 -8.88 3.92
N THR A 182 12.89 -8.64 3.96
CA THR A 182 12.23 -7.40 3.50
C THR A 182 12.74 -6.19 4.28
N ALA A 183 12.83 -6.29 5.60
CA ALA A 183 13.38 -5.21 6.44
C ALA A 183 14.83 -4.85 6.08
N LYS A 184 15.64 -5.84 5.69
CA LYS A 184 17.05 -5.65 5.31
C LYS A 184 17.24 -5.12 3.89
N SER A 185 16.35 -5.50 2.97
CA SER A 185 16.42 -5.10 1.55
C SER A 185 15.80 -3.73 1.30
N LYS A 186 14.99 -3.21 2.24
CA LYS A 186 14.14 -2.03 2.07
C LYS A 186 13.08 -2.17 0.94
N THR A 187 12.82 -3.37 0.47
CA THR A 187 11.77 -3.66 -0.50
C THR A 187 10.40 -3.50 0.17
N CYS A 188 9.42 -2.88 -0.48
CA CYS A 188 8.02 -2.92 -0.05
C CYS A 188 7.32 -4.10 -0.74
N ILE A 189 6.66 -4.97 0.02
CA ILE A 189 5.85 -6.05 -0.55
C ILE A 189 4.38 -5.74 -0.32
N ILE A 190 3.61 -5.65 -1.40
CA ILE A 190 2.15 -5.54 -1.36
C ILE A 190 1.55 -6.91 -1.62
N PHE A 191 0.80 -7.44 -0.67
CA PHE A 191 -0.08 -8.58 -0.88
C PHE A 191 -1.50 -8.08 -1.13
N ILE A 192 -2.03 -8.34 -2.31
CA ILE A 192 -3.46 -8.13 -2.60
C ILE A 192 -4.22 -9.33 -2.07
N ASN A 193 -5.35 -9.09 -1.39
CA ASN A 193 -6.14 -10.15 -0.79
C ASN A 193 -7.63 -9.94 -1.04
N GLN A 194 -8.34 -11.06 -1.08
CA GLN A 194 -9.78 -11.08 -1.27
C GLN A 194 -10.47 -11.34 0.07
N LEU A 195 -11.68 -10.82 0.20
CA LEU A 195 -12.57 -11.14 1.31
C LEU A 195 -13.34 -12.43 1.02
N ARG A 196 -13.53 -13.21 2.07
CA ARG A 196 -14.38 -14.40 2.11
C ARG A 196 -15.35 -14.26 3.28
N GLU A 197 -16.52 -14.79 3.16
CA GLU A 197 -17.47 -14.85 4.26
C GLU A 197 -17.29 -16.14 5.05
N LYS A 198 -17.19 -16.02 6.36
CA LYS A 198 -17.16 -17.17 7.27
C LYS A 198 -18.58 -17.61 7.55
N VAL A 199 -18.94 -18.80 7.09
CA VAL A 199 -20.23 -19.42 7.34
C VAL A 199 -20.46 -19.65 8.85
N GLY A 200 -21.67 -19.36 9.34
CA GLY A 200 -22.09 -19.64 10.72
C GLY A 200 -21.75 -18.54 11.73
N VAL A 201 -21.29 -17.38 11.31
CA VAL A 201 -21.10 -16.21 12.20
C VAL A 201 -22.42 -15.48 12.36
N MET A 202 -23.12 -15.68 13.48
CA MET A 202 -24.38 -14.99 13.78
C MET A 202 -24.19 -13.57 14.35
N PHE A 203 -23.04 -13.28 14.95
CA PHE A 203 -22.72 -11.97 15.52
C PHE A 203 -21.30 -11.53 15.17
N GLY A 204 -21.12 -10.23 14.90
CA GLY A 204 -19.85 -9.65 14.51
C GLY A 204 -19.64 -9.63 12.99
N ASN A 205 -18.42 -9.30 12.55
CA ASN A 205 -18.10 -9.23 11.11
C ASN A 205 -17.71 -10.62 10.58
N PRO A 206 -18.48 -11.20 9.65
CA PRO A 206 -18.17 -12.49 9.04
C PRO A 206 -17.01 -12.44 8.04
N GLU A 207 -16.62 -11.24 7.57
CA GLU A 207 -15.59 -11.07 6.54
C GLU A 207 -14.21 -11.47 7.04
N VAL A 208 -13.55 -12.33 6.31
CA VAL A 208 -12.17 -12.76 6.55
C VAL A 208 -11.37 -12.72 5.27
N THR A 209 -10.07 -12.44 5.37
CA THR A 209 -9.15 -12.50 4.23
C THR A 209 -8.68 -13.93 3.97
N ALA A 210 -8.40 -14.29 2.69
CA ALA A 210 -7.83 -15.58 2.31
C ALA A 210 -6.41 -15.78 2.89
N GLY A 211 -5.88 -17.01 2.86
CA GLY A 211 -4.52 -17.33 3.32
C GLY A 211 -4.34 -17.37 4.84
N GLY A 212 -5.44 -17.43 5.61
CA GLY A 212 -5.40 -17.57 7.07
C GLY A 212 -5.11 -16.27 7.82
N LYS A 213 -4.58 -16.40 9.05
CA LYS A 213 -4.39 -15.23 9.95
C LYS A 213 -2.99 -14.62 9.87
N ALA A 214 -2.00 -15.29 9.26
CA ALA A 214 -0.60 -14.90 9.35
C ALA A 214 -0.36 -13.48 8.81
N LEU A 215 -0.90 -13.14 7.63
CA LEU A 215 -0.71 -11.85 7.00
C LEU A 215 -1.23 -10.69 7.87
N LYS A 216 -2.33 -10.89 8.61
CA LYS A 216 -2.85 -9.91 9.58
C LYS A 216 -1.83 -9.53 10.66
N PHE A 217 -0.97 -10.47 11.07
CA PHE A 217 0.06 -10.23 12.08
C PHE A 217 1.34 -9.65 11.47
N TYR A 218 1.78 -10.18 10.32
CA TYR A 218 3.04 -9.80 9.69
C TYR A 218 2.97 -8.47 8.95
N ALA A 219 1.86 -8.13 8.31
CA ALA A 219 1.69 -6.85 7.65
C ALA A 219 1.89 -5.67 8.62
N SER A 220 2.66 -4.68 8.20
CA SER A 220 2.86 -3.43 8.93
C SER A 220 1.73 -2.44 8.70
N VAL A 221 1.19 -2.42 7.47
CA VAL A 221 0.03 -1.62 7.09
C VAL A 221 -1.01 -2.55 6.47
N ARG A 222 -2.28 -2.36 6.82
CA ARG A 222 -3.41 -3.07 6.21
C ARG A 222 -4.44 -2.06 5.77
N ILE A 223 -4.83 -2.12 4.50
CA ILE A 223 -5.72 -1.18 3.83
C ILE A 223 -6.96 -1.94 3.36
N ASP A 224 -8.12 -1.57 3.89
CA ASP A 224 -9.44 -2.06 3.45
C ASP A 224 -9.98 -1.10 2.39
N ILE A 225 -10.10 -1.56 1.14
CA ILE A 225 -10.56 -0.74 0.01
C ILE A 225 -11.98 -1.15 -0.36
N ARG A 226 -12.89 -0.17 -0.34
CA ARG A 226 -14.29 -0.36 -0.69
C ARG A 226 -14.77 0.72 -1.65
N LYS A 227 -15.48 0.31 -2.70
CA LYS A 227 -16.25 1.25 -3.51
C LYS A 227 -17.49 1.70 -2.72
N SER A 228 -17.85 2.97 -2.84
CA SER A 228 -19.09 3.52 -2.32
C SER A 228 -20.00 3.97 -3.45
N ASP A 229 -20.09 5.24 -3.72
CA ASP A 229 -21.02 5.80 -4.69
C ASP A 229 -20.49 5.68 -6.13
N ALA A 230 -21.39 5.42 -7.07
CA ALA A 230 -21.03 5.46 -8.49
C ALA A 230 -20.95 6.92 -8.98
N LEU A 231 -19.88 7.25 -9.68
CA LEU A 231 -19.72 8.52 -10.39
C LEU A 231 -20.45 8.43 -11.74
N LYS A 232 -21.36 9.37 -11.97
CA LYS A 232 -22.25 9.37 -13.15
C LYS A 232 -22.20 10.72 -13.85
N ASP A 233 -22.22 10.68 -15.15
CA ASP A 233 -22.45 11.83 -16.03
C ASP A 233 -23.66 11.58 -16.96
N ALA A 234 -23.80 12.38 -18.01
CA ALA A 234 -24.87 12.24 -18.99
C ALA A 234 -24.78 10.93 -19.80
N ASP A 235 -23.58 10.38 -19.93
CA ASP A 235 -23.30 9.18 -20.73
C ASP A 235 -23.36 7.89 -19.88
N GLY A 236 -23.46 8.02 -18.55
CA GLY A 236 -23.60 6.88 -17.63
C GLY A 236 -22.63 6.84 -16.47
N VAL A 237 -22.30 5.63 -16.00
CA VAL A 237 -21.34 5.44 -14.90
C VAL A 237 -19.92 5.44 -15.45
N TYR A 238 -19.08 6.40 -15.05
CA TYR A 238 -17.71 6.53 -15.52
C TYR A 238 -16.66 6.20 -14.45
N GLY A 239 -17.08 5.97 -13.20
CA GLY A 239 -16.17 5.66 -12.11
C GLY A 239 -16.89 5.36 -10.80
N ASN A 240 -16.12 5.22 -9.73
CA ASN A 240 -16.64 5.04 -8.37
C ASN A 240 -15.90 5.94 -7.39
N HIS A 241 -16.62 6.46 -6.42
CA HIS A 241 -16.01 6.98 -5.21
C HIS A 241 -15.54 5.81 -4.35
N THR A 242 -14.29 5.86 -3.87
CA THR A 242 -13.63 4.76 -3.17
C THR A 242 -13.16 5.21 -1.80
N LYS A 243 -13.37 4.35 -0.81
CA LYS A 243 -12.90 4.52 0.56
C LYS A 243 -11.81 3.50 0.87
N ALA A 244 -10.66 3.99 1.35
CA ALA A 244 -9.54 3.17 1.80
C ALA A 244 -9.30 3.42 3.29
N LYS A 245 -9.62 2.44 4.13
CA LYS A 245 -9.45 2.52 5.58
C LYS A 245 -8.16 1.83 6.00
N ILE A 246 -7.33 2.53 6.75
CA ILE A 246 -6.10 1.99 7.34
C ILE A 246 -6.46 1.24 8.62
N VAL A 247 -6.76 -0.06 8.52
CA VAL A 247 -7.25 -0.85 9.67
C VAL A 247 -6.13 -1.34 10.59
N LYS A 248 -4.89 -1.31 10.13
CA LYS A 248 -3.68 -1.57 10.91
C LYS A 248 -2.54 -0.72 10.39
N ASN A 249 -1.79 -0.14 11.30
CA ASN A 249 -0.62 0.66 10.99
C ASN A 249 0.42 0.51 12.10
N LYS A 250 1.67 0.17 11.73
CA LYS A 250 2.81 0.08 12.66
C LYS A 250 3.77 1.27 12.52
N VAL A 251 3.49 2.20 11.59
CA VAL A 251 4.38 3.33 11.29
C VAL A 251 3.75 4.68 11.63
N ALA A 252 2.43 4.72 11.86
CA ALA A 252 1.67 5.90 12.30
C ALA A 252 0.39 5.45 13.01
N PRO A 253 -0.40 6.37 13.63
CA PRO A 253 -1.70 6.03 14.21
C PRO A 253 -2.65 5.42 13.17
N PRO A 254 -3.30 4.27 13.47
CA PRO A 254 -4.21 3.60 12.56
C PRO A 254 -5.59 4.27 12.50
N PHE A 255 -6.49 3.67 11.68
CA PHE A 255 -7.92 3.98 11.52
C PHE A 255 -8.25 5.27 10.77
N ARG A 256 -7.27 5.95 10.20
CA ARG A 256 -7.52 7.02 9.23
C ARG A 256 -8.17 6.43 7.96
N THR A 257 -8.99 7.23 7.30
CA THR A 257 -9.66 6.85 6.04
C THR A 257 -9.27 7.85 4.97
N ALA A 258 -8.89 7.35 3.80
CA ALA A 258 -8.74 8.11 2.57
C ALA A 258 -9.98 7.92 1.71
N GLU A 259 -10.41 8.98 1.06
CA GLU A 259 -11.46 8.96 0.05
C GLU A 259 -10.91 9.53 -1.26
N PHE A 260 -11.25 8.90 -2.38
CA PHE A 260 -10.80 9.32 -3.70
C PHE A 260 -11.67 8.75 -4.80
N ASP A 261 -11.69 9.42 -5.95
CA ASP A 261 -12.40 8.96 -7.13
C ASP A 261 -11.53 8.03 -7.96
N MET A 262 -12.10 6.91 -8.36
CA MET A 262 -11.49 5.94 -9.26
C MET A 262 -12.26 5.94 -10.59
N ILE A 263 -11.60 6.40 -11.64
CA ILE A 263 -12.18 6.55 -12.99
C ILE A 263 -11.86 5.30 -13.80
N PHE A 264 -12.87 4.73 -14.45
CA PHE A 264 -12.70 3.53 -15.27
C PHE A 264 -11.71 3.78 -16.41
N GLY A 265 -10.77 2.86 -16.59
CA GLY A 265 -9.71 2.96 -17.60
C GLY A 265 -8.58 3.96 -17.29
N LYS A 266 -8.75 4.86 -16.30
CA LYS A 266 -7.77 5.89 -15.94
C LYS A 266 -7.23 5.78 -14.51
N GLY A 267 -7.91 5.00 -13.63
CA GLY A 267 -7.51 4.82 -12.25
C GLY A 267 -7.85 6.00 -11.33
N ILE A 268 -6.97 6.29 -10.38
CA ILE A 268 -7.19 7.31 -9.34
C ILE A 268 -7.09 8.70 -9.93
N SER A 269 -8.13 9.52 -9.76
CA SER A 269 -8.12 10.93 -10.16
C SER A 269 -7.30 11.76 -9.16
N LYS A 270 -6.13 12.20 -9.60
CA LYS A 270 -5.24 13.06 -8.79
C LYS A 270 -5.87 14.44 -8.56
N GLY A 271 -6.55 14.98 -9.57
CA GLY A 271 -7.24 16.26 -9.48
C GLY A 271 -8.37 16.23 -8.45
N SER A 272 -9.16 15.14 -8.39
CA SER A 272 -10.22 15.01 -7.40
C SER A 272 -9.65 14.96 -5.98
N CYS A 273 -8.56 14.22 -5.75
CA CYS A 273 -7.86 14.23 -4.45
C CYS A 273 -7.42 15.64 -4.03
N LEU A 274 -6.88 16.43 -4.96
CA LEU A 274 -6.45 17.80 -4.66
C LEU A 274 -7.62 18.72 -4.33
N VAL A 275 -8.72 18.64 -5.06
CA VAL A 275 -9.93 19.45 -4.79
C VAL A 275 -10.49 19.10 -3.41
N ASP A 276 -10.65 17.81 -3.10
CA ASP A 276 -11.28 17.37 -1.86
C ASP A 276 -10.39 17.70 -0.64
N LEU A 277 -9.09 17.44 -0.73
CA LEU A 277 -8.14 17.82 0.32
C LEU A 277 -7.98 19.35 0.42
N GLY A 278 -7.99 20.07 -0.71
CA GLY A 278 -7.95 21.51 -0.73
C GLY A 278 -9.13 22.13 0.04
N LEU A 279 -10.33 21.59 -0.13
CA LEU A 279 -11.51 21.96 0.64
C LEU A 279 -11.38 21.59 2.12
N GLN A 280 -10.89 20.38 2.42
CA GLN A 280 -10.73 19.89 3.79
C GLN A 280 -9.73 20.73 4.61
N TYR A 281 -8.67 21.24 3.96
CA TYR A 281 -7.66 22.09 4.59
C TYR A 281 -7.93 23.59 4.40
N GLU A 282 -9.11 23.97 3.88
CA GLU A 282 -9.50 25.37 3.67
C GLU A 282 -8.54 26.15 2.76
N LEU A 283 -7.83 25.44 1.87
CA LEU A 283 -6.94 26.01 0.85
C LEU A 283 -7.69 26.31 -0.45
N VAL A 284 -8.74 25.55 -0.73
CA VAL A 284 -9.70 25.76 -1.80
C VAL A 284 -11.03 26.15 -1.16
N GLU A 285 -11.63 27.20 -1.63
CA GLU A 285 -12.93 27.71 -1.12
C GLU A 285 -14.05 27.31 -2.07
N LYS A 286 -15.20 26.96 -1.51
CA LYS A 286 -16.43 26.69 -2.26
C LYS A 286 -17.53 27.66 -1.84
N SER A 287 -17.99 28.47 -2.79
CA SER A 287 -19.13 29.40 -2.60
C SER A 287 -20.22 29.08 -3.63
N GLY A 288 -21.29 28.42 -3.17
CA GLY A 288 -22.33 27.89 -4.05
C GLY A 288 -21.74 26.84 -5.02
N ALA A 289 -21.84 27.09 -6.33
CA ALA A 289 -21.27 26.25 -7.37
C ALA A 289 -19.81 26.61 -7.73
N TRP A 290 -19.28 27.72 -7.22
CA TRP A 290 -17.97 28.24 -7.58
C TRP A 290 -16.87 27.70 -6.64
N PHE A 291 -15.75 27.33 -7.24
CA PHE A 291 -14.50 26.98 -6.56
C PHE A 291 -13.50 28.12 -6.75
N SER A 292 -12.79 28.48 -5.68
CA SER A 292 -11.75 29.52 -5.69
C SER A 292 -10.46 28.99 -5.07
N TYR A 293 -9.34 29.45 -5.60
CA TYR A 293 -8.01 29.17 -5.08
C TYR A 293 -7.16 30.44 -5.08
N ASN A 294 -6.44 30.72 -4.01
CA ASN A 294 -5.68 31.97 -3.81
C ASN A 294 -6.52 33.25 -4.03
N GLY A 295 -7.83 33.21 -3.68
CA GLY A 295 -8.75 34.35 -3.86
C GLY A 295 -9.32 34.49 -5.27
N GLU A 296 -8.91 33.69 -6.24
CA GLU A 296 -9.39 33.73 -7.61
C GLU A 296 -10.40 32.59 -7.88
N LYS A 297 -11.47 32.90 -8.61
CA LYS A 297 -12.43 31.87 -9.06
C LYS A 297 -11.81 31.05 -10.17
N ILE A 298 -11.62 29.73 -9.90
CA ILE A 298 -10.98 28.80 -10.84
C ILE A 298 -11.98 28.02 -11.69
N ALA A 299 -13.15 27.66 -11.13
CA ALA A 299 -14.12 26.85 -11.85
C ALA A 299 -15.53 26.94 -11.25
N GLN A 300 -16.54 26.67 -12.10
CA GLN A 300 -17.91 26.44 -11.67
C GLN A 300 -18.23 24.94 -11.78
N GLY A 301 -18.48 24.30 -10.64
CA GLY A 301 -18.70 22.85 -10.52
C GLY A 301 -17.42 22.07 -10.22
N ARG A 302 -17.59 20.93 -9.47
CA ARG A 302 -16.46 20.10 -9.01
C ARG A 302 -15.66 19.52 -10.17
N GLU A 303 -16.31 19.00 -11.21
CA GLU A 303 -15.64 18.40 -12.37
C GLU A 303 -14.71 19.40 -13.08
N LYS A 304 -15.16 20.65 -13.26
CA LYS A 304 -14.31 21.68 -13.85
C LYS A 304 -13.17 22.10 -12.95
N ALA A 305 -13.34 22.06 -11.63
CA ALA A 305 -12.27 22.32 -10.67
C ALA A 305 -11.23 21.19 -10.69
N VAL A 306 -11.65 19.93 -10.80
CA VAL A 306 -10.76 18.77 -11.00
C VAL A 306 -9.95 18.94 -12.28
N LYS A 307 -10.62 19.24 -13.39
CA LYS A 307 -9.97 19.45 -14.69
C LYS A 307 -8.97 20.62 -14.66
N TYR A 308 -9.31 21.71 -13.96
CA TYR A 308 -8.40 22.82 -13.78
C TYR A 308 -7.06 22.41 -13.17
N PHE A 309 -7.06 21.61 -12.09
CA PHE A 309 -5.82 21.12 -11.48
C PHE A 309 -5.11 20.04 -12.32
N GLU A 310 -5.83 19.29 -13.15
CA GLU A 310 -5.22 18.33 -14.08
C GLU A 310 -4.51 19.03 -15.26
N GLU A 311 -5.01 20.19 -15.70
CA GLU A 311 -4.45 20.99 -16.79
C GLU A 311 -3.37 21.98 -16.30
N ASN A 312 -3.39 22.41 -15.04
CA ASN A 312 -2.43 23.37 -14.47
C ASN A 312 -1.52 22.71 -13.43
N LEU A 313 -0.54 21.93 -13.90
CA LEU A 313 0.32 21.09 -13.07
C LEU A 313 1.15 21.88 -12.04
N GLU A 314 1.60 23.09 -12.36
CA GLU A 314 2.34 23.95 -11.41
C GLU A 314 1.45 24.35 -10.22
N VAL A 315 0.21 24.74 -10.51
CA VAL A 315 -0.77 25.10 -9.47
C VAL A 315 -1.18 23.89 -8.63
N ALA A 316 -1.30 22.72 -9.29
CA ALA A 316 -1.59 21.45 -8.60
C ALA A 316 -0.47 21.07 -7.64
N GLU A 317 0.81 21.21 -8.04
CA GLU A 317 1.95 20.91 -7.17
C GLU A 317 2.09 21.92 -6.03
N GLU A 318 1.79 23.21 -6.29
CA GLU A 318 1.73 24.23 -5.23
C GLU A 318 0.67 23.87 -4.18
N LEU A 319 -0.58 23.54 -4.61
CA LEU A 319 -1.63 23.14 -3.71
C LEU A 319 -1.27 21.88 -2.91
N LYS A 320 -0.70 20.87 -3.56
CA LYS A 320 -0.22 19.66 -2.91
C LYS A 320 0.79 19.97 -1.80
N ASN A 321 1.77 20.84 -2.08
CA ASN A 321 2.78 21.23 -1.09
C ASN A 321 2.17 21.97 0.10
N LYS A 322 1.17 22.84 -0.14
CA LYS A 322 0.42 23.49 0.94
C LYS A 322 -0.36 22.50 1.79
N ILE A 323 -1.03 21.51 1.17
CA ILE A 323 -1.75 20.44 1.87
C ILE A 323 -0.79 19.65 2.77
N LEU A 324 0.36 19.24 2.23
CA LEU A 324 1.39 18.53 3.00
C LEU A 324 1.88 19.35 4.19
N ALA A 325 2.15 20.65 3.99
CA ALA A 325 2.56 21.55 5.08
C ALA A 325 1.50 21.67 6.19
N CYS A 326 0.22 21.74 5.82
CA CYS A 326 -0.88 21.76 6.79
C CYS A 326 -1.02 20.44 7.54
N PHE A 327 -0.87 19.31 6.84
CA PHE A 327 -0.93 17.98 7.45
C PHE A 327 0.15 17.79 8.51
N TYR A 328 1.42 18.04 8.17
CA TYR A 328 2.53 17.83 9.11
C TYR A 328 2.55 18.83 10.28
N LYS A 329 1.96 20.01 10.14
CA LYS A 329 1.76 20.92 11.29
C LYS A 329 0.74 20.37 12.28
N LYS A 330 -0.37 19.83 11.81
CA LYS A 330 -1.43 19.24 12.67
C LYS A 330 -1.01 17.96 13.40
N ASP A 331 -0.06 17.20 12.85
CA ASP A 331 0.45 15.97 13.48
C ASP A 331 1.54 16.27 14.56
N GLN A 332 1.99 17.52 14.69
CA GLN A 332 2.98 17.95 15.72
C GLN A 332 2.34 18.60 16.95
N ASP A 333 1.07 19.00 16.85
CA ASP A 333 0.24 19.51 17.95
C ASP A 333 -0.59 18.37 18.58
#